data_4cc65c43764596a50697d2eff26ed9e7
#
_entry.id   4cc65c43764596a50697d2eff26ed9e7
#
_cell.length_a   1.000
_cell.length_b   1.000
_cell.length_c   1.000
_cell.angle_alpha   90.00
_cell.angle_beta   90.00
_cell.angle_gamma   90.00
#
_symmetry.space_group_name_H-M   'P 1'
#
loop_
_entity.id
_entity.type
_entity.pdbx_description
1 polymer ?
#
loop_
_entity_poly.entity_id
_entity_poly.type
_entity_poly.pdbx_seq_one_letter_code
_entity_poly.pdbx_strand_id
1 'polypeptide(L)'
;MICVSTSTNPKDDKIEEFCKFNNIEIVRGSEDNLVSRHLDAVKKFNADAIIRITADCPFVDPGIIDELVELYENNLDAKYINNIIKIYDME
;
A
#
# COMPACT_ATOMS: atom_id res chain seq x y z
N MET A 1 -7.71 5.99 4.36
CA MET A 1 -6.63 6.91 4.02
C MET A 1 -5.73 6.31 2.94
N ILE A 2 -5.28 7.13 2.01
CA ILE A 2 -4.34 6.74 0.96
C ILE A 2 -3.05 7.51 1.17
N CYS A 3 -1.91 6.82 1.12
CA CYS A 3 -0.63 7.49 1.13
C CYS A 3 0.33 6.86 0.12
N VAL A 4 1.26 7.65 -0.39
CA VAL A 4 2.34 7.17 -1.23
C VAL A 4 3.51 6.80 -0.34
N SER A 5 4.08 5.62 -0.53
CA SER A 5 5.27 5.16 0.18
C SER A 5 6.42 5.06 -0.82
N THR A 6 7.46 5.84 -0.61
CA THR A 6 8.61 5.86 -1.51
C THR A 6 9.93 5.92 -0.72
N SER A 7 11.04 5.96 -1.43
CA SER A 7 12.36 5.92 -0.81
C SER A 7 12.87 7.32 -0.44
N THR A 8 13.94 7.34 0.35
CA THR A 8 14.68 8.57 0.65
C THR A 8 15.70 8.93 -0.44
N ASN A 9 15.80 8.13 -1.49
CA ASN A 9 16.71 8.41 -2.59
C ASN A 9 16.33 9.73 -3.27
N PRO A 10 17.30 10.63 -3.57
CA PRO A 10 17.00 11.91 -4.22
C PRO A 10 16.25 11.81 -5.54
N LYS A 11 16.38 10.70 -6.27
CA LYS A 11 15.60 10.49 -7.50
C LYS A 11 14.08 10.49 -7.26
N ASP A 12 13.66 10.22 -6.03
CA ASP A 12 12.24 10.18 -5.66
C ASP A 12 11.74 11.51 -5.07
N ASP A 13 12.58 12.55 -5.06
CA ASP A 13 12.18 13.88 -4.60
C ASP A 13 11.01 14.44 -5.42
N LYS A 14 10.97 14.13 -6.71
CA LYS A 14 9.89 14.53 -7.59
C LYS A 14 8.55 13.94 -7.19
N ILE A 15 8.56 12.73 -6.67
CA ILE A 15 7.34 12.07 -6.17
C ILE A 15 6.83 12.84 -4.95
N GLU A 16 7.71 13.24 -4.05
CA GLU A 16 7.34 14.04 -2.89
C GLU A 16 6.75 15.39 -3.30
N GLU A 17 7.37 16.08 -4.25
CA GLU A 17 6.85 17.33 -4.78
C GLU A 17 5.46 17.18 -5.37
N PHE A 18 5.25 16.13 -6.17
CA PHE A 18 3.95 15.82 -6.76
C PHE A 18 2.89 15.58 -5.67
N CYS A 19 3.23 14.80 -4.66
CA CYS A 19 2.30 14.50 -3.57
C CYS A 19 1.94 15.76 -2.78
N LYS A 20 2.92 16.61 -2.48
CA LYS A 20 2.66 17.87 -1.77
C LYS A 20 1.78 18.81 -2.59
N PHE A 21 2.04 18.90 -3.89
CA PHE A 21 1.24 19.72 -4.78
C PHE A 21 -0.22 19.28 -4.85
N ASN A 22 -0.46 17.96 -4.80
CA ASN A 22 -1.79 17.37 -4.92
C ASN A 22 -2.44 17.02 -3.57
N ASN A 23 -1.85 17.45 -2.46
CA ASN A 23 -2.34 17.15 -1.11
C ASN A 23 -2.48 15.65 -0.84
N ILE A 24 -1.53 14.85 -1.32
CA ILE A 24 -1.46 13.41 -1.09
C ILE A 24 -0.47 13.16 0.04
N GLU A 25 -0.85 12.35 1.02
CA GLU A 25 0.05 11.95 2.09
C GLU A 25 1.20 11.11 1.54
N ILE A 26 2.39 11.32 2.09
CA ILE A 26 3.59 10.61 1.64
C ILE A 26 4.45 10.19 2.83
N VAL A 27 5.00 9.00 2.74
CA VAL A 27 6.00 8.48 3.67
C VAL A 27 7.24 8.09 2.88
N ARG A 28 8.39 8.54 3.33
CA ARG A 28 9.68 8.18 2.73
C ARG A 28 10.47 7.32 3.71
N GLY A 29 11.03 6.25 3.21
CA GLY A 29 11.81 5.32 4.02
C GLY A 29 12.84 4.58 3.21
N SER A 30 13.31 3.44 3.72
CA SER A 30 14.36 2.65 3.10
C SER A 30 14.02 2.26 1.66
N GLU A 31 14.97 2.45 0.75
CA GLU A 31 14.85 2.01 -0.64
C GLU A 31 14.84 0.49 -0.74
N ASP A 32 15.69 -0.18 0.03
CA ASP A 32 15.93 -1.62 -0.08
C ASP A 32 15.06 -2.46 0.85
N ASN A 33 14.63 -1.91 1.98
CA ASN A 33 13.84 -2.63 2.96
C ASN A 33 12.37 -2.17 2.90
N LEU A 34 11.58 -2.85 2.07
CA LEU A 34 10.17 -2.54 1.90
C LEU A 34 9.35 -2.75 3.17
N VAL A 35 9.67 -3.76 3.95
CA VAL A 35 8.97 -4.03 5.21
C VAL A 35 9.13 -2.88 6.18
N SER A 36 10.36 -2.39 6.35
CA SER A 36 10.65 -1.23 7.19
C SER A 36 9.88 0.00 6.74
N ARG A 37 9.83 0.24 5.43
CA ARG A 37 9.13 1.39 4.87
C ARG A 37 7.63 1.34 5.11
N HIS A 38 7.03 0.15 5.00
CA HIS A 38 5.61 -0.03 5.30
C HIS A 38 5.32 0.10 6.79
N LEU A 39 6.22 -0.38 7.64
CA LEU A 39 6.09 -0.20 9.09
C LEU A 39 6.13 1.29 9.47
N ASP A 40 6.96 2.08 8.81
CA ASP A 40 7.01 3.52 9.03
C ASP A 40 5.66 4.17 8.73
N ALA A 41 5.00 3.75 7.65
CA ALA A 41 3.67 4.24 7.30
C ALA A 41 2.62 3.83 8.35
N VAL A 42 2.66 2.57 8.80
CA VAL A 42 1.75 2.08 9.84
C VAL A 42 1.88 2.91 11.11
N LYS A 43 3.11 3.20 11.53
CA LYS A 43 3.37 3.98 12.74
C LYS A 43 2.92 5.42 12.57
N LYS A 44 3.19 6.03 11.43
CA LYS A 44 2.83 7.44 11.17
C LYS A 44 1.32 7.66 11.23
N PHE A 45 0.55 6.74 10.67
CA PHE A 45 -0.91 6.88 10.57
C PHE A 45 -1.68 6.04 11.59
N ASN A 46 -0.97 5.36 12.49
CA ASN A 46 -1.57 4.49 13.50
C ASN A 46 -2.57 3.50 12.89
N ALA A 47 -2.17 2.85 11.81
CA ALA A 47 -3.03 1.94 11.07
C ALA A 47 -3.05 0.54 11.70
N ASP A 48 -4.20 -0.12 11.66
CA ASP A 48 -4.36 -1.50 12.11
C ASP A 48 -3.98 -2.49 11.01
N ALA A 49 -4.13 -2.07 9.76
CA ALA A 49 -3.82 -2.89 8.59
C ALA A 49 -3.42 -2.00 7.42
N ILE A 50 -2.71 -2.58 6.46
CA ILE A 50 -2.35 -1.87 5.23
C ILE A 50 -2.81 -2.66 4.01
N ILE A 51 -3.20 -1.93 2.98
CA ILE A 51 -3.42 -2.48 1.65
C ILE A 51 -2.31 -1.94 0.76
N ARG A 52 -1.48 -2.85 0.26
CA ARG A 52 -0.35 -2.48 -0.59
C ARG A 52 -0.74 -2.58 -2.06
N ILE A 53 -0.59 -1.47 -2.77
CA ILE A 53 -0.77 -1.41 -4.22
C ILE A 53 0.55 -0.94 -4.81
N THR A 54 1.11 -1.73 -5.72
CA THR A 54 2.37 -1.38 -6.37
C THR A 54 2.13 -0.37 -7.49
N ALA A 55 3.12 0.50 -7.71
CA ALA A 55 3.00 1.58 -8.70
C ALA A 55 2.93 1.08 -10.16
N ASP A 56 3.32 -0.17 -10.40
CA ASP A 56 3.23 -0.80 -11.72
C ASP A 56 1.87 -1.46 -11.99
N CYS A 57 0.88 -1.28 -11.11
CA CYS A 57 -0.47 -1.79 -11.27
C CYS A 57 -1.48 -0.64 -11.44
N PRO A 58 -1.49 0.06 -12.60
CA PRO A 58 -2.34 1.25 -12.77
C PRO A 58 -3.83 0.93 -12.92
N PHE A 59 -4.19 -0.32 -13.18
CA PHE A 59 -5.56 -0.75 -13.41
C PHE A 59 -6.12 -1.56 -12.25
N VAL A 60 -5.78 -1.15 -11.03
CA VAL A 60 -6.32 -1.79 -9.82
C VAL A 60 -7.84 -1.61 -9.79
N ASP A 61 -8.54 -2.73 -9.62
CA ASP A 61 -10.00 -2.72 -9.52
C ASP A 61 -10.42 -2.39 -8.09
N PRO A 62 -11.14 -1.27 -7.88
CA PRO A 62 -11.64 -0.92 -6.55
C PRO A 62 -12.54 -2.00 -5.94
N GLY A 63 -13.26 -2.76 -6.77
CA GLY A 63 -14.11 -3.84 -6.27
C GLY A 63 -13.31 -4.95 -5.61
N ILE A 64 -12.12 -5.27 -6.14
CA ILE A 64 -11.23 -6.25 -5.53
C ILE A 64 -10.68 -5.74 -4.20
N ILE A 65 -10.37 -4.45 -4.10
CA ILE A 65 -9.94 -3.85 -2.85
C ILE A 65 -11.05 -3.98 -1.80
N ASP A 66 -12.30 -3.70 -2.17
CA ASP A 66 -13.43 -3.83 -1.27
C ASP A 66 -13.63 -5.28 -0.80
N GLU A 67 -13.44 -6.26 -1.69
CA GLU A 67 -13.46 -7.68 -1.32
C GLU A 67 -12.38 -8.03 -0.30
N LEU A 68 -11.18 -7.50 -0.47
CA LEU A 68 -10.07 -7.73 0.47
C LEU A 68 -10.35 -7.12 1.84
N VAL A 69 -10.94 -5.93 1.86
CA VAL A 69 -11.34 -5.27 3.11
C VAL A 69 -12.39 -6.10 3.83
N GLU A 70 -13.39 -6.60 3.10
CA GLU A 70 -14.43 -7.44 3.68
C GLU A 70 -13.84 -8.75 4.24
N LEU A 71 -12.92 -9.38 3.51
CA LEU A 71 -12.23 -10.57 4.00
C LEU A 71 -11.45 -10.28 5.28
N TYR A 72 -10.78 -9.14 5.36
CA TYR A 72 -10.07 -8.74 6.57
C TYR A 72 -11.04 -8.55 7.74
N GLU A 73 -12.14 -7.85 7.53
CA GLU A 73 -13.12 -7.59 8.58
C GLU A 73 -13.74 -8.89 9.13
N ASN A 74 -13.87 -9.91 8.29
CA ASN A 74 -14.39 -11.22 8.68
C ASN A 74 -13.32 -12.16 9.24
N ASN A 75 -12.04 -11.81 9.13
CA ASN A 75 -10.90 -12.64 9.55
C ASN A 75 -9.84 -11.78 10.23
N LEU A 76 -10.19 -11.09 11.32
CA LEU A 76 -9.32 -10.12 11.98
C LEU A 76 -8.02 -10.71 12.51
N ASP A 77 -7.94 -12.02 12.69
CA ASP A 77 -6.72 -12.71 13.11
C ASP A 77 -5.81 -13.08 11.94
N ALA A 78 -6.24 -12.90 10.71
CA ALA A 78 -5.41 -13.14 9.53
C ALA A 78 -4.27 -12.14 9.46
N LYS A 79 -3.06 -12.63 9.19
CA LYS A 79 -1.87 -11.78 9.05
C LYS A 79 -1.62 -11.35 7.62
N TYR A 80 -2.19 -12.05 6.65
CA TYR A 80 -1.98 -11.79 5.23
C TYR A 80 -3.18 -12.23 4.41
N ILE A 81 -3.69 -11.34 3.58
CA ILE A 81 -4.81 -11.60 2.67
C ILE A 81 -4.43 -11.10 1.29
N ASN A 82 -4.70 -11.88 0.25
CA ASN A 82 -4.44 -11.49 -1.13
C ASN A 82 -5.45 -12.11 -2.08
N ASN A 83 -5.39 -11.71 -3.33
CA ASN A 83 -6.29 -12.19 -4.39
C ASN A 83 -5.61 -13.17 -5.37
N ILE A 84 -4.39 -13.62 -5.09
CA ILE A 84 -3.62 -14.48 -6.00
C ILE A 84 -4.33 -15.81 -6.24
N ILE A 85 -4.98 -16.36 -5.22
CA ILE A 85 -5.72 -17.62 -5.34
C ILE A 85 -6.82 -17.53 -6.39
N LYS A 86 -7.51 -16.40 -6.48
CA LYS A 86 -8.51 -16.16 -7.54
C LYS A 86 -7.90 -16.23 -8.93
N ILE A 87 -6.70 -15.70 -9.09
CA ILE A 87 -6.00 -15.73 -10.39
C ILE A 87 -5.68 -17.16 -10.79
N TYR A 88 -5.20 -17.98 -9.85
CA TYR A 88 -4.89 -19.38 -10.11
C TYR A 88 -6.14 -20.22 -10.40
N ASP A 89 -7.23 -19.94 -9.74
CA ASP A 89 -8.50 -20.64 -9.96
C ASP A 89 -9.09 -20.37 -11.34
N MET A 90 -8.69 -19.30 -11.98
CA MET A 90 -9.14 -18.93 -13.32
C MET A 90 -8.39 -19.67 -14.43
N GLU A 91 -7.25 -20.26 -14.14
CA GLU A 91 -6.46 -21.02 -15.09
C GLU A 91 -6.96 -22.46 -15.22
#